data_4d1b4234957f41ef9d04216cbfbb269f
#
_entry.id   4d1b4234957f41ef9d04216cbfbb269f
#
_cell.length_a   1.000
_cell.length_b   1.000
_cell.length_c   1.000
_cell.angle_alpha   90.00
_cell.angle_beta   90.00
_cell.angle_gamma   90.00
#
_symmetry.space_group_name_H-M   'P 1'
#
loop_
_entity.id
_entity.type
_entity.pdbx_description
1 polymer ?
#
loop_
_entity_poly.entity_id
_entity_poly.type
_entity_poly.pdbx_seq_one_letter_code
_entity_poly.pdbx_strand_id
1 'polypeptide(L)'
;TFDGDAFADAMKSRVVEEIRSSLGEIDLLVYSLAAPVRQHPRTGEVYRSQIKPLGQIFHVKSLNVDKAEVSEVHLEPATAEETAATVAVMGGEDWEFWIEALREAGVLAQGFKTVAYNYIGSELTWPIYWNATLGKAKEDLDRARASIAGKLDDIEGEAHVAVLKAVVSQ
;
A
#
# COMPACT_ATOMS: atom_id res chain seq x y z
N THR A 1 -19.83 3.13 -7.37
CA THR A 1 -18.71 3.83 -6.71
C THR A 1 -19.04 4.02 -5.24
N PHE A 2 -18.07 3.75 -4.37
CA PHE A 2 -18.17 4.00 -2.94
C PHE A 2 -17.21 5.14 -2.57
N ASP A 3 -17.66 6.02 -1.69
CA ASP A 3 -16.85 7.07 -1.09
C ASP A 3 -16.71 6.80 0.41
N GLY A 4 -15.49 6.87 0.92
CA GLY A 4 -15.17 6.64 2.33
C GLY A 4 -13.78 6.08 2.57
N ASP A 5 -13.50 5.74 3.82
CA ASP A 5 -12.22 5.16 4.24
C ASP A 5 -12.14 3.68 3.84
N ALA A 6 -11.27 3.38 2.86
CA ALA A 6 -11.04 2.03 2.37
C ALA A 6 -10.33 1.11 3.40
N PHE A 7 -9.70 1.66 4.41
CA PHE A 7 -9.10 0.88 5.50
C PHE A 7 -10.14 0.36 6.50
N ALA A 8 -11.30 1.01 6.59
CA ALA A 8 -12.33 0.65 7.54
C ALA A 8 -13.03 -0.68 7.19
N ASP A 9 -13.22 -1.56 8.19
CA ASP A 9 -13.94 -2.83 8.00
C ASP A 9 -15.38 -2.61 7.55
N ALA A 10 -16.03 -1.52 7.99
CA ALA A 10 -17.36 -1.15 7.53
C ALA A 10 -17.41 -0.87 6.01
N MET A 11 -16.36 -0.30 5.44
CA MET A 11 -16.26 -0.09 4.00
C MET A 11 -16.04 -1.41 3.27
N LYS A 12 -15.16 -2.28 3.79
CA LYS A 12 -14.95 -3.62 3.23
C LYS A 12 -16.26 -4.39 3.19
N SER A 13 -17.02 -4.40 4.30
CA SER A 13 -18.31 -5.07 4.38
C SER A 13 -19.32 -4.55 3.35
N ARG A 14 -19.40 -3.22 3.16
CA ARG A 14 -20.30 -2.61 2.16
C ARG A 14 -19.93 -3.01 0.73
N VAL A 15 -18.64 -3.00 0.41
CA VAL A 15 -18.17 -3.39 -0.93
C VAL A 15 -18.41 -4.88 -1.18
N VAL A 16 -18.14 -5.73 -0.20
CA VAL A 16 -18.39 -7.17 -0.26
C VAL A 16 -19.86 -7.46 -0.51
N GLU A 17 -20.78 -6.79 0.20
CA GLU A 17 -22.21 -6.98 0.03
C GLU A 17 -22.69 -6.55 -1.37
N GLU A 18 -22.15 -5.45 -1.89
CA GLU A 18 -22.44 -5.01 -3.26
C GLU A 18 -21.93 -6.03 -4.30
N ILE A 19 -20.72 -6.55 -4.12
CA ILE A 19 -20.19 -7.60 -5.01
C ILE A 19 -21.12 -8.81 -4.99
N ARG A 20 -21.50 -9.27 -3.79
CA ARG A 20 -22.37 -10.43 -3.63
C ARG A 20 -23.73 -10.25 -4.31
N SER A 21 -24.34 -9.07 -4.14
CA SER A 21 -25.70 -8.80 -4.64
C SER A 21 -25.74 -8.49 -6.13
N SER A 22 -24.69 -7.81 -6.67
CA SER A 22 -24.71 -7.30 -8.04
C SER A 22 -23.89 -8.13 -9.03
N LEU A 23 -22.80 -8.79 -8.58
CA LEU A 23 -21.87 -9.52 -9.43
C LEU A 23 -21.81 -11.02 -9.12
N GLY A 24 -22.10 -11.41 -7.87
CA GLY A 24 -21.91 -12.76 -7.35
C GLY A 24 -20.45 -13.01 -6.96
N GLU A 25 -19.57 -13.05 -7.93
CA GLU A 25 -18.12 -13.27 -7.76
C GLU A 25 -17.33 -12.24 -8.56
N ILE A 26 -16.04 -12.09 -8.20
CA ILE A 26 -15.08 -11.24 -8.92
C ILE A 26 -13.84 -12.04 -9.32
N ASP A 27 -13.27 -11.72 -10.48
CA ASP A 27 -12.07 -12.36 -11.03
C ASP A 27 -10.79 -11.59 -10.70
N LEU A 28 -10.90 -10.28 -10.39
CA LEU A 28 -9.76 -9.40 -10.19
C LEU A 28 -10.02 -8.37 -9.10
N LEU A 29 -9.04 -8.23 -8.20
CA LEU A 29 -8.91 -7.09 -7.29
C LEU A 29 -7.63 -6.30 -7.62
N VAL A 30 -7.77 -5.01 -7.94
CA VAL A 30 -6.65 -4.08 -8.01
C VAL A 30 -6.56 -3.32 -6.69
N TYR A 31 -5.49 -3.55 -5.93
CA TYR A 31 -5.20 -2.83 -4.69
C TYR A 31 -4.30 -1.64 -5.01
N SER A 32 -4.87 -0.44 -4.95
CA SER A 32 -4.18 0.82 -5.27
C SER A 32 -4.58 1.88 -4.24
N LEU A 33 -4.13 1.72 -3.01
CA LEU A 33 -4.37 2.65 -1.92
C LEU A 33 -3.07 3.37 -1.56
N ALA A 34 -3.16 4.69 -1.44
CA ALA A 34 -2.11 5.55 -0.93
C ALA A 34 -2.72 6.59 0.00
N ALA A 35 -2.27 6.62 1.25
CA ALA A 35 -2.72 7.57 2.24
C ALA A 35 -1.57 7.96 3.16
N PRO A 36 -1.53 9.18 3.69
CA PRO A 36 -0.55 9.58 4.69
C PRO A 36 -0.90 9.10 6.10
N VAL A 37 -2.14 8.68 6.33
CA VAL A 37 -2.68 8.28 7.63
C VAL A 37 -3.60 7.08 7.46
N ARG A 38 -3.52 6.14 8.40
CA ARG A 38 -4.43 5.01 8.50
C ARG A 38 -4.86 4.84 9.95
N GLN A 39 -6.16 4.69 10.19
CA GLN A 39 -6.66 4.13 11.44
C GLN A 39 -6.78 2.61 11.26
N HIS A 40 -6.08 1.86 12.12
CA HIS A 40 -6.12 0.41 12.05
C HIS A 40 -7.51 -0.11 12.46
N PRO A 41 -8.22 -0.86 11.60
CA PRO A 41 -9.64 -1.18 11.82
C PRO A 41 -9.89 -2.05 13.06
N ARG A 42 -8.93 -2.90 13.42
CA ARG A 42 -9.08 -3.85 14.54
C ARG A 42 -8.59 -3.31 15.89
N THR A 43 -7.63 -2.37 15.90
CA THR A 43 -7.06 -1.82 17.15
C THR A 43 -7.51 -0.40 17.44
N GLY A 44 -7.96 0.34 16.43
CA GLY A 44 -8.29 1.76 16.50
C GLY A 44 -7.06 2.69 16.54
N GLU A 45 -5.84 2.14 16.52
CA GLU A 45 -4.61 2.92 16.52
C GLU A 45 -4.45 3.71 15.23
N VAL A 46 -3.98 4.96 15.34
CA VAL A 46 -3.78 5.85 14.21
C VAL A 46 -2.31 5.92 13.86
N TYR A 47 -1.94 5.42 12.70
CA TYR A 47 -0.60 5.48 12.14
C TYR A 47 -0.47 6.63 11.14
N ARG A 48 0.71 7.25 11.14
CA ARG A 48 1.08 8.30 10.18
C ARG A 48 2.37 7.90 9.49
N SER A 49 2.32 7.82 8.17
CA SER A 49 3.51 7.53 7.37
C SER A 49 4.44 8.73 7.34
N GLN A 50 5.73 8.45 7.35
CA GLN A 50 6.78 9.45 7.20
C GLN A 50 7.82 8.96 6.20
N ILE A 51 8.10 9.78 5.19
CA ILE A 51 9.12 9.46 4.18
C ILE A 51 10.45 9.99 4.69
N LYS A 52 11.27 9.11 5.23
CA LYS A 52 12.57 9.42 5.81
C LYS A 52 13.61 8.37 5.42
N PRO A 53 14.88 8.75 5.27
CA PRO A 53 15.98 7.81 5.06
C PRO A 53 16.15 6.90 6.28
N LEU A 54 16.83 5.78 6.10
CA LEU A 54 17.19 4.87 7.18
C LEU A 54 18.69 5.01 7.51
N GLY A 55 19.00 5.06 8.80
CA GLY A 55 20.34 4.92 9.33
C GLY A 55 21.26 6.14 9.25
N GLN A 56 21.05 7.07 8.33
CA GLN A 56 21.88 8.26 8.18
C GLN A 56 21.11 9.49 7.70
N ILE A 57 21.64 10.67 8.00
CA ILE A 57 21.09 11.94 7.49
C ILE A 57 21.24 11.97 5.97
N PHE A 58 20.20 12.38 5.29
CA PHE A 58 20.20 12.56 3.84
C PHE A 58 20.10 14.05 3.47
N HIS A 59 21.04 14.50 2.66
CA HIS A 59 21.11 15.87 2.13
C HIS A 59 20.63 15.86 0.68
N VAL A 60 19.61 16.65 0.37
CA VAL A 60 19.03 16.69 -0.98
C VAL A 60 18.64 18.11 -1.36
N LYS A 61 18.72 18.41 -2.66
CA LYS A 61 18.12 19.63 -3.21
C LYS A 61 16.66 19.37 -3.54
N SER A 62 15.80 20.25 -3.09
CA SER A 62 14.37 20.24 -3.36
C SER A 62 13.99 21.43 -4.23
N LEU A 63 13.17 21.19 -5.24
CA LEU A 63 12.61 22.24 -6.09
C LEU A 63 11.17 22.54 -5.64
N ASN A 64 10.95 23.78 -5.21
CA ASN A 64 9.60 24.30 -5.08
C ASN A 64 9.13 24.75 -6.48
N VAL A 65 8.22 23.98 -7.07
CA VAL A 65 7.74 24.21 -8.44
C VAL A 65 6.91 25.48 -8.58
N ASP A 66 6.20 25.88 -7.52
CA ASP A 66 5.35 27.08 -7.54
C ASP A 66 6.16 28.37 -7.53
N LYS A 67 7.31 28.34 -6.85
CA LYS A 67 8.22 29.49 -6.73
C LYS A 67 9.44 29.43 -7.65
N ALA A 68 9.64 28.29 -8.32
CA ALA A 68 10.86 27.97 -9.09
C ALA A 68 12.17 28.15 -8.27
N GLU A 69 12.10 27.84 -6.97
CA GLU A 69 13.24 27.99 -6.04
C GLU A 69 13.81 26.63 -5.67
N VAL A 70 15.14 26.53 -5.71
CA VAL A 70 15.87 25.35 -5.23
C VAL A 70 16.38 25.63 -3.81
N SER A 71 16.06 24.74 -2.88
CA SER A 71 16.54 24.77 -1.50
C SER A 71 17.26 23.47 -1.14
N GLU A 72 18.17 23.54 -0.18
CA GLU A 72 18.75 22.35 0.43
C GLU A 72 17.85 21.87 1.57
N VAL A 73 17.56 20.57 1.59
CA VAL A 73 16.77 19.91 2.61
C VAL A 73 17.63 18.84 3.28
N HIS A 74 17.61 18.85 4.61
CA HIS A 74 18.25 17.84 5.44
C HIS A 74 17.17 16.96 6.04
N LEU A 75 17.24 15.66 5.77
CA LEU A 75 16.29 14.68 6.29
C LEU A 75 17.00 13.83 7.35
N GLU A 76 16.53 13.93 8.57
CA GLU A 76 16.96 13.06 9.66
C GLU A 76 16.50 11.62 9.41
N PRO A 77 17.29 10.61 9.85
CA PRO A 77 16.88 9.23 9.71
C PRO A 77 15.62 8.93 10.51
N ALA A 78 14.82 8.01 9.98
CA ALA A 78 13.61 7.54 10.67
C ALA A 78 13.96 6.79 11.94
N THR A 79 13.11 6.95 12.96
CA THR A 79 13.12 6.06 14.13
C THR A 79 12.49 4.70 13.78
N ALA A 80 12.62 3.73 14.69
CA ALA A 80 11.98 2.44 14.52
C ALA A 80 10.44 2.57 14.50
N GLU A 81 9.89 3.45 15.34
CA GLU A 81 8.45 3.72 15.44
C GLU A 81 7.92 4.38 14.16
N GLU A 82 8.65 5.37 13.61
CA GLU A 82 8.29 6.03 12.35
C GLU A 82 8.32 5.04 11.18
N THR A 83 9.30 4.13 11.18
CA THR A 83 9.40 3.07 10.19
C THR A 83 8.22 2.10 10.30
N ALA A 84 7.92 1.62 11.51
CA ALA A 84 6.80 0.72 11.76
C ALA A 84 5.45 1.38 11.40
N ALA A 85 5.24 2.65 11.76
CA ALA A 85 4.05 3.39 11.40
C ALA A 85 3.89 3.54 9.87
N THR A 86 5.00 3.77 9.15
CA THR A 86 4.97 3.86 7.68
C THR A 86 4.62 2.50 7.05
N VAL A 87 5.17 1.40 7.58
CA VAL A 87 4.81 0.04 7.15
C VAL A 87 3.33 -0.24 7.43
N ALA A 88 2.82 0.14 8.61
CA ALA A 88 1.42 -0.05 8.95
C ALA A 88 0.45 0.72 8.02
N VAL A 89 0.86 1.88 7.50
CA VAL A 89 0.04 2.68 6.56
C VAL A 89 0.17 2.18 5.12
N MET A 90 1.39 1.89 4.66
CA MET A 90 1.73 1.71 3.24
C MET A 90 2.18 0.30 2.88
N GLY A 91 2.27 -0.60 3.87
CA GLY A 91 2.60 -2.01 3.66
C GLY A 91 1.41 -2.83 3.19
N GLY A 92 1.54 -4.14 3.29
CA GLY A 92 0.59 -5.08 2.69
C GLY A 92 -0.52 -5.57 3.62
N GLU A 93 -0.53 -5.20 4.91
CA GLU A 93 -1.49 -5.73 5.87
C GLU A 93 -2.95 -5.44 5.49
N ASP A 94 -3.27 -4.23 5.04
CA ASP A 94 -4.63 -3.90 4.63
C ASP A 94 -5.05 -4.63 3.35
N TRP A 95 -4.13 -4.90 2.45
CA TRP A 95 -4.38 -5.77 1.30
C TRP A 95 -4.75 -7.18 1.73
N GLU A 96 -4.07 -7.73 2.74
CA GLU A 96 -4.43 -9.02 3.34
C GLU A 96 -5.84 -8.96 3.95
N PHE A 97 -6.24 -7.87 4.62
CA PHE A 97 -7.60 -7.71 5.17
C PHE A 97 -8.68 -7.65 4.09
N TRP A 98 -8.40 -7.02 2.96
CA TRP A 98 -9.32 -7.06 1.81
C TRP A 98 -9.50 -8.48 1.28
N ILE A 99 -8.42 -9.23 1.11
CA ILE A 99 -8.48 -10.62 0.65
C ILE A 99 -9.23 -11.49 1.66
N GLU A 100 -8.98 -11.32 2.95
CA GLU A 100 -9.70 -12.04 4.01
C GLU A 100 -11.21 -11.77 3.93
N ALA A 101 -11.62 -10.51 3.86
CA ALA A 101 -13.02 -10.14 3.79
C ALA A 101 -13.75 -10.71 2.55
N LEU A 102 -13.11 -10.62 1.38
CA LEU A 102 -13.66 -11.16 0.13
C LEU A 102 -13.74 -12.69 0.15
N ARG A 103 -12.72 -13.36 0.69
CA ARG A 103 -12.66 -14.81 0.80
C ARG A 103 -13.71 -15.35 1.79
N GLU A 104 -13.81 -14.75 2.98
CA GLU A 104 -14.83 -15.12 3.98
C GLU A 104 -16.26 -14.95 3.45
N ALA A 105 -16.46 -13.98 2.58
CA ALA A 105 -17.74 -13.77 1.92
C ALA A 105 -18.04 -14.75 0.78
N GLY A 106 -17.05 -15.52 0.31
CA GLY A 106 -17.21 -16.48 -0.79
C GLY A 106 -17.50 -15.79 -2.14
N VAL A 107 -16.88 -14.62 -2.38
CA VAL A 107 -17.10 -13.84 -3.61
C VAL A 107 -15.89 -13.81 -4.55
N LEU A 108 -14.91 -14.70 -4.33
CA LEU A 108 -13.76 -14.86 -5.21
C LEU A 108 -14.01 -15.99 -6.21
N ALA A 109 -13.88 -15.70 -7.50
CA ALA A 109 -13.99 -16.70 -8.56
C ALA A 109 -12.81 -17.67 -8.55
N GLN A 110 -13.01 -18.85 -9.14
CA GLN A 110 -11.91 -19.78 -9.43
C GLN A 110 -10.88 -19.10 -10.36
N GLY A 111 -9.59 -19.20 -10.01
CA GLY A 111 -8.51 -18.52 -10.74
C GLY A 111 -8.43 -17.01 -10.48
N PHE A 112 -9.05 -16.53 -9.38
CA PHE A 112 -9.03 -15.13 -8.97
C PHE A 112 -7.62 -14.55 -8.95
N LYS A 113 -7.49 -13.30 -9.41
CA LYS A 113 -6.21 -12.58 -9.39
C LYS A 113 -6.29 -11.32 -8.56
N THR A 114 -5.21 -11.01 -7.86
CA THR A 114 -5.08 -9.72 -7.20
C THR A 114 -3.74 -9.08 -7.50
N VAL A 115 -3.73 -7.76 -7.66
CA VAL A 115 -2.52 -7.00 -7.94
C VAL A 115 -2.46 -5.75 -7.09
N ALA A 116 -1.36 -5.58 -6.36
CA ALA A 116 -1.04 -4.32 -5.69
C ALA A 116 -0.16 -3.46 -6.60
N TYR A 117 -0.51 -2.19 -6.75
CA TYR A 117 0.32 -1.24 -7.49
C TYR A 117 1.43 -0.68 -6.63
N ASN A 118 2.61 -0.68 -7.18
CA ASN A 118 3.83 -0.17 -6.57
C ASN A 118 4.67 0.57 -7.62
N TYR A 119 5.69 1.28 -7.19
CA TYR A 119 6.72 1.79 -8.09
C TYR A 119 8.08 1.86 -7.40
N ILE A 120 9.14 1.76 -8.17
CA ILE A 120 10.51 2.00 -7.75
C ILE A 120 11.01 3.17 -8.58
N GLY A 121 11.43 4.24 -7.93
CA GLY A 121 12.03 5.38 -8.60
C GLY A 121 13.39 5.04 -9.24
N SER A 122 13.97 5.99 -9.96
CA SER A 122 15.36 5.89 -10.42
C SER A 122 16.33 5.86 -9.25
N GLU A 123 17.57 5.44 -9.49
CA GLU A 123 18.64 5.41 -8.46
C GLU A 123 18.81 6.77 -7.75
N LEU A 124 18.59 7.87 -8.46
CA LEU A 124 18.61 9.21 -7.87
C LEU A 124 17.65 9.38 -6.70
N THR A 125 16.52 8.68 -6.71
CA THR A 125 15.47 8.77 -5.68
C THR A 125 15.54 7.65 -4.65
N TRP A 126 16.41 6.65 -4.81
CA TRP A 126 16.50 5.51 -3.90
C TRP A 126 16.74 5.86 -2.42
N PRO A 127 17.51 6.92 -2.08
CA PRO A 127 17.69 7.29 -0.69
C PRO A 127 16.39 7.60 0.08
N ILE A 128 15.33 8.03 -0.63
CA ILE A 128 14.01 8.33 -0.05
C ILE A 128 12.91 7.35 -0.47
N TYR A 129 13.12 6.52 -1.51
CA TYR A 129 12.12 5.57 -1.98
C TYR A 129 12.49 4.11 -1.74
N TRP A 130 13.77 3.77 -1.74
CA TRP A 130 14.23 2.38 -1.57
C TRP A 130 14.95 2.18 -0.23
N ASN A 131 15.95 3.01 0.06
CA ASN A 131 16.73 2.96 1.29
C ASN A 131 16.08 3.80 2.42
N ALA A 132 14.76 3.76 2.51
CA ALA A 132 13.96 4.61 3.37
C ALA A 132 12.76 3.82 3.94
N THR A 133 11.95 4.50 4.74
CA THR A 133 10.72 3.93 5.32
C THR A 133 9.77 3.37 4.26
N LEU A 134 9.68 4.03 3.09
CA LEU A 134 8.91 3.51 1.96
C LEU A 134 9.43 2.17 1.44
N GLY A 135 10.76 1.98 1.40
CA GLY A 135 11.34 0.70 1.01
C GLY A 135 10.90 -0.43 1.94
N LYS A 136 10.83 -0.16 3.25
CA LYS A 136 10.31 -1.14 4.23
C LYS A 136 8.83 -1.46 4.03
N ALA A 137 8.02 -0.48 3.68
CA ALA A 137 6.63 -0.72 3.32
C ALA A 137 6.50 -1.57 2.03
N LYS A 138 7.41 -1.40 1.06
CA LYS A 138 7.46 -2.23 -0.16
C LYS A 138 7.89 -3.67 0.11
N GLU A 139 8.87 -3.87 1.00
CA GLU A 139 9.26 -5.21 1.49
C GLU A 139 8.07 -5.92 2.16
N ASP A 140 7.28 -5.20 2.97
CA ASP A 140 6.08 -5.74 3.59
C ASP A 140 4.96 -6.04 2.57
N LEU A 141 4.85 -5.26 1.50
CA LEU A 141 3.94 -5.55 0.41
C LEU A 141 4.29 -6.86 -0.30
N ASP A 142 5.59 -7.14 -0.50
CA ASP A 142 6.06 -8.42 -1.06
C ASP A 142 5.82 -9.59 -0.10
N ARG A 143 5.99 -9.37 1.21
CA ARG A 143 5.61 -10.35 2.24
C ARG A 143 4.11 -10.68 2.15
N ALA A 144 3.27 -9.65 2.10
CA ALA A 144 1.81 -9.80 2.00
C ALA A 144 1.41 -10.55 0.72
N ARG A 145 2.04 -10.23 -0.43
CA ARG A 145 1.84 -10.96 -1.67
C ARG A 145 2.05 -12.46 -1.49
N ALA A 146 3.16 -12.85 -0.84
CA ALA A 146 3.46 -14.26 -0.60
C ALA A 146 2.41 -14.93 0.33
N SER A 147 1.99 -14.23 1.38
CA SER A 147 0.93 -14.68 2.28
C SER A 147 -0.41 -14.84 1.56
N ILE A 148 -0.79 -13.86 0.74
CA ILE A 148 -2.03 -13.88 -0.04
C ILE A 148 -2.02 -15.02 -1.06
N ALA A 149 -0.92 -15.24 -1.77
CA ALA A 149 -0.80 -16.34 -2.72
C ALA A 149 -1.09 -17.68 -2.05
N GLY A 150 -0.50 -17.93 -0.86
CA GLY A 150 -0.80 -19.14 -0.09
C GLY A 150 -2.26 -19.27 0.37
N LYS A 151 -2.93 -18.14 0.65
CA LYS A 151 -4.36 -18.12 1.00
C LYS A 151 -5.28 -18.42 -0.19
N LEU A 152 -4.82 -18.21 -1.42
CA LEU A 152 -5.60 -18.37 -2.64
C LEU A 152 -5.35 -19.70 -3.37
N ASP A 153 -4.48 -20.57 -2.83
CA ASP A 153 -4.01 -21.79 -3.49
C ASP A 153 -5.15 -22.77 -3.81
N ASP A 154 -6.13 -22.88 -2.92
CA ASP A 154 -7.30 -23.77 -3.06
C ASP A 154 -8.29 -23.36 -4.16
N ILE A 155 -8.23 -22.11 -4.62
CA ILE A 155 -9.01 -21.61 -5.76
C ILE A 155 -8.14 -21.34 -7.00
N GLU A 156 -6.89 -21.83 -7.01
CA GLU A 156 -5.91 -21.57 -8.08
C GLU A 156 -5.69 -20.06 -8.33
N GLY A 157 -5.81 -19.24 -7.28
CA GLY A 157 -5.69 -17.80 -7.38
C GLY A 157 -4.24 -17.32 -7.34
N GLU A 158 -4.01 -16.10 -7.83
CA GLU A 158 -2.69 -15.50 -7.93
C GLU A 158 -2.64 -14.12 -7.27
N ALA A 159 -1.50 -13.80 -6.66
CA ALA A 159 -1.23 -12.47 -6.10
C ALA A 159 0.06 -11.89 -6.71
N HIS A 160 -0.02 -10.64 -7.17
CA HIS A 160 1.08 -9.95 -7.85
C HIS A 160 1.33 -8.56 -7.27
N VAL A 161 2.58 -8.11 -7.37
CA VAL A 161 2.94 -6.69 -7.17
C VAL A 161 3.38 -6.15 -8.53
N ALA A 162 2.65 -5.18 -9.06
CA ALA A 162 3.01 -4.53 -10.31
C ALA A 162 3.89 -3.32 -10.03
N VAL A 163 5.14 -3.38 -10.44
CA VAL A 163 6.07 -2.26 -10.36
C VAL A 163 5.87 -1.36 -11.57
N LEU A 164 5.16 -0.28 -11.35
CA LEU A 164 4.79 0.67 -12.40
C LEU A 164 5.86 1.75 -12.56
N LYS A 165 5.86 2.40 -13.72
CA LYS A 165 6.73 3.55 -13.98
C LYS A 165 6.13 4.80 -13.32
N ALA A 166 6.96 5.55 -12.57
CA ALA A 166 6.56 6.87 -12.11
C ALA A 166 6.47 7.83 -13.32
N VAL A 167 5.33 8.49 -13.45
CA VAL A 167 5.10 9.48 -14.50
C VAL A 167 4.70 10.79 -13.84
N VAL A 168 5.38 11.88 -14.21
CA VAL A 168 4.95 13.24 -13.85
C VAL A 168 3.99 13.69 -14.94
N SER A 169 2.72 13.87 -14.58
CA SER A 169 1.71 14.45 -15.47
C SER A 169 1.55 15.95 -15.17
N GLN A 170 1.30 16.72 -16.22
CA GLN A 170 0.93 18.13 -16.10
C GLN A 170 -0.58 18.26 -15.90
#